data_597e0dbb121cec9807971f840d909cd6
#
_entry.id   597e0dbb121cec9807971f840d909cd6
#
_cell.length_a   1.000
_cell.length_b   1.000
_cell.length_c   1.000
_cell.angle_alpha   90.00
_cell.angle_beta   90.00
_cell.angle_gamma   90.00
#
_symmetry.space_group_name_H-M   'P 1'
#
loop_
_entity.id
_entity.type
_entity.pdbx_description
1 polymer ?
#
loop_
_entity_poly.entity_id
_entity_poly.type
_entity_poly.pdbx_seq_one_letter_code
_entity_poly.pdbx_strand_id
1 'polypeptide(L)'
;MRTLLVPLLVLSLATPACVGTTGDQIVDFEAVASGPADAASGQPLSFDGSRGWQVTLTTASLHIGALYLAEAMPVSGAQATSCILPGSYLAQVVEGRDIDLLSSEPQAFPTLGRGTTFEARAGQVWLTSSDVNLANAPSPPTVILHLLGSAARDGEVRPFEARLTIASNRVTSSGGAAGGSPICKERIVSPIPTSLRVQSGGALWLRIDPRLLFTNVDFGALSAAGDIFVFQDDSSDQPSANLYNNLKQAGPLYDFSWVGQLP
;
A
#
# COMPACT_ATOMS: atom_id res chain seq x y z
N MET A 1 -62.51 -34.40 54.74
CA MET A 1 -61.41 -33.42 54.57
C MET A 1 -60.90 -33.54 53.16
N ARG A 2 -61.17 -32.60 52.26
CA ARG A 2 -60.73 -32.54 50.88
C ARG A 2 -59.64 -31.47 50.77
N THR A 3 -58.43 -31.85 50.56
CA THR A 3 -57.29 -30.97 50.40
C THR A 3 -57.24 -30.49 48.94
N LEU A 4 -57.44 -29.19 48.71
CA LEU A 4 -57.25 -28.53 47.42
C LEU A 4 -55.75 -28.23 47.23
N LEU A 5 -55.16 -28.85 46.23
CA LEU A 5 -53.84 -28.45 45.72
C LEU A 5 -54.02 -27.33 44.69
N VAL A 6 -53.44 -26.17 44.96
CA VAL A 6 -53.35 -25.04 44.02
C VAL A 6 -52.01 -25.16 43.29
N PRO A 7 -51.99 -25.23 41.95
CA PRO A 7 -50.73 -25.23 41.23
C PRO A 7 -50.22 -23.79 41.14
N LEU A 8 -48.99 -23.59 41.64
CA LEU A 8 -48.26 -22.31 41.52
C LEU A 8 -47.67 -22.22 40.10
N LEU A 9 -48.27 -21.37 39.29
CA LEU A 9 -47.81 -21.07 37.94
C LEU A 9 -46.64 -20.10 38.04
N VAL A 10 -45.40 -20.57 37.86
CA VAL A 10 -44.20 -19.77 37.79
C VAL A 10 -44.09 -19.18 36.38
N LEU A 11 -44.46 -17.88 36.26
CA LEU A 11 -44.33 -17.13 35.05
C LEU A 11 -42.85 -16.67 34.92
N SER A 12 -42.03 -17.40 34.15
CA SER A 12 -40.64 -17.00 33.81
C SER A 12 -40.72 -15.84 32.84
N LEU A 13 -40.48 -14.63 33.32
CA LEU A 13 -40.20 -13.46 32.51
C LEU A 13 -38.83 -13.68 31.83
N ALA A 14 -38.83 -14.12 30.58
CA ALA A 14 -37.67 -14.03 29.71
C ALA A 14 -37.49 -12.52 29.37
N THR A 15 -36.62 -11.84 30.09
CA THR A 15 -36.14 -10.52 29.69
C THR A 15 -35.29 -10.74 28.42
N PRO A 16 -35.63 -10.12 27.29
CA PRO A 16 -34.71 -10.06 26.17
C PRO A 16 -33.51 -9.27 26.65
N ALA A 17 -32.40 -9.95 26.90
CA ALA A 17 -31.10 -9.29 27.02
C ALA A 17 -30.88 -8.58 25.67
N CYS A 18 -31.05 -7.26 25.63
CA CYS A 18 -30.48 -6.45 24.59
C CYS A 18 -28.98 -6.64 24.67
N VAL A 19 -28.47 -7.61 23.93
CA VAL A 19 -27.07 -7.63 23.56
C VAL A 19 -26.93 -6.45 22.64
N GLY A 20 -26.66 -5.27 23.23
CA GLY A 20 -26.23 -4.11 22.50
C GLY A 20 -24.94 -4.51 21.76
N THR A 21 -25.03 -4.74 20.47
CA THR A 21 -23.86 -4.82 19.61
C THR A 21 -23.21 -3.43 19.61
N THR A 22 -22.41 -3.15 20.62
CA THR A 22 -21.49 -2.02 20.65
C THR A 22 -20.26 -2.34 19.84
N GLY A 23 -20.42 -2.85 18.63
CA GLY A 23 -19.32 -3.19 17.74
C GLY A 23 -19.79 -3.13 16.32
N ASP A 24 -18.99 -2.50 15.49
CA ASP A 24 -19.18 -2.59 14.05
C ASP A 24 -19.03 -4.04 13.60
N GLN A 25 -19.73 -4.35 12.52
CA GLN A 25 -19.64 -5.65 11.92
C GLN A 25 -18.25 -5.88 11.33
N ILE A 26 -17.72 -7.07 11.53
CA ILE A 26 -16.58 -7.56 10.76
C ILE A 26 -17.13 -8.00 9.40
N VAL A 27 -16.52 -7.47 8.34
CA VAL A 27 -16.90 -7.75 6.95
C VAL A 27 -15.69 -8.21 6.16
N ASP A 28 -15.94 -9.08 5.19
CA ASP A 28 -14.98 -9.43 4.16
C ASP A 28 -15.34 -8.64 2.90
N PHE A 29 -14.32 -8.19 2.15
CA PHE A 29 -14.48 -7.35 0.98
C PHE A 29 -13.41 -7.65 -0.06
N GLU A 30 -13.68 -7.32 -1.32
CA GLU A 30 -12.67 -7.39 -2.37
C GLU A 30 -11.68 -6.23 -2.25
N ALA A 31 -10.44 -6.47 -2.68
CA ALA A 31 -9.43 -5.44 -2.78
C ALA A 31 -8.76 -5.50 -4.15
N VAL A 32 -8.62 -4.34 -4.77
CA VAL A 32 -7.99 -4.21 -6.09
C VAL A 32 -7.03 -3.03 -6.11
N ALA A 33 -6.03 -3.10 -6.98
CA ALA A 33 -5.19 -1.96 -7.29
C ALA A 33 -5.08 -1.77 -8.81
N SER A 34 -4.77 -0.56 -9.24
CA SER A 34 -4.57 -0.23 -10.66
C SER A 34 -3.61 0.95 -10.82
N GLY A 35 -3.14 1.18 -12.02
CA GLY A 35 -2.54 2.44 -12.44
C GLY A 35 -3.55 3.58 -12.53
N PRO A 36 -3.15 4.73 -13.07
CA PRO A 36 -4.02 5.89 -13.24
C PRO A 36 -5.16 5.60 -14.24
N ALA A 37 -6.26 6.33 -14.12
CA ALA A 37 -7.46 6.08 -14.92
C ALA A 37 -7.27 6.26 -16.43
N ASP A 38 -6.28 7.04 -16.83
CA ASP A 38 -5.91 7.31 -18.23
C ASP A 38 -4.83 6.35 -18.78
N ALA A 39 -4.35 5.41 -17.98
CA ALA A 39 -3.45 4.37 -18.46
C ALA A 39 -4.22 3.34 -19.33
N ALA A 40 -3.62 2.96 -20.43
CA ALA A 40 -4.18 1.95 -21.34
C ALA A 40 -3.31 0.68 -21.29
N SER A 41 -3.89 -0.42 -20.82
CA SER A 41 -3.17 -1.69 -20.65
C SER A 41 -2.40 -2.09 -21.91
N GLY A 42 -1.11 -2.43 -21.73
CA GLY A 42 -0.22 -2.80 -22.83
C GLY A 42 0.30 -1.62 -23.67
N GLN A 43 0.01 -0.37 -23.28
CA GLN A 43 0.52 0.82 -23.94
C GLN A 43 1.53 1.54 -23.04
N PRO A 44 2.57 2.18 -23.61
CA PRO A 44 3.45 3.06 -22.85
C PRO A 44 2.70 4.25 -22.26
N LEU A 45 3.09 4.69 -21.06
CA LEU A 45 2.59 5.89 -20.42
C LEU A 45 3.59 7.03 -20.60
N SER A 46 3.19 8.08 -21.34
CA SER A 46 4.03 9.27 -21.57
C SER A 46 3.50 10.46 -20.81
N PHE A 47 4.40 11.25 -20.22
CA PHE A 47 4.04 12.45 -19.45
C PHE A 47 5.22 13.42 -19.33
N ASP A 48 4.90 14.67 -19.01
CA ASP A 48 5.90 15.68 -18.71
C ASP A 48 6.40 15.50 -17.27
N GLY A 49 7.68 15.16 -17.15
CA GLY A 49 8.36 15.03 -15.88
C GLY A 49 8.91 16.35 -15.36
N SER A 50 9.54 16.31 -14.20
CA SER A 50 10.24 17.47 -13.63
C SER A 50 11.44 17.91 -14.49
N ARG A 51 11.79 19.17 -14.38
CA ARG A 51 12.97 19.77 -15.04
C ARG A 51 12.98 19.67 -16.57
N GLY A 52 11.78 19.66 -17.19
CA GLY A 52 11.63 19.65 -18.64
C GLY A 52 11.93 18.31 -19.32
N TRP A 53 12.01 17.23 -18.58
CA TRP A 53 12.09 15.88 -19.14
C TRP A 53 10.70 15.38 -19.56
N GLN A 54 10.60 14.86 -20.77
CA GLN A 54 9.46 14.05 -21.20
C GLN A 54 9.76 12.58 -20.91
N VAL A 55 8.94 11.95 -20.10
CA VAL A 55 9.14 10.57 -19.65
C VAL A 55 8.15 9.65 -20.35
N THR A 56 8.65 8.52 -20.83
CA THR A 56 7.82 7.43 -21.37
C THR A 56 8.16 6.15 -20.64
N LEU A 57 7.19 5.59 -19.92
CA LEU A 57 7.29 4.30 -19.24
C LEU A 57 6.79 3.20 -20.17
N THR A 58 7.60 2.16 -20.34
CA THR A 58 7.24 0.93 -21.07
C THR A 58 7.01 -0.25 -20.14
N THR A 59 7.50 -0.17 -18.90
CA THR A 59 7.20 -1.09 -17.81
C THR A 59 7.10 -0.28 -16.52
N ALA A 60 6.09 -0.54 -15.72
CA ALA A 60 5.97 -0.01 -14.38
C ALA A 60 5.23 -1.02 -13.50
N SER A 61 5.97 -1.74 -12.67
CA SER A 61 5.41 -2.74 -11.74
C SER A 61 5.76 -2.37 -10.31
N LEU A 62 4.77 -2.44 -9.43
CA LEU A 62 4.92 -2.22 -7.99
C LEU A 62 4.43 -3.43 -7.21
N HIS A 63 5.31 -4.01 -6.40
CA HIS A 63 4.95 -5.07 -5.46
C HIS A 63 4.37 -4.46 -4.18
N ILE A 64 3.15 -4.82 -3.84
CA ILE A 64 2.47 -4.44 -2.60
C ILE A 64 2.31 -5.70 -1.77
N GLY A 65 2.92 -5.74 -0.59
CA GLY A 65 2.82 -6.88 0.32
C GLY A 65 1.53 -6.89 1.16
N ALA A 66 1.04 -5.72 1.55
CA ALA A 66 -0.20 -5.60 2.31
C ALA A 66 -0.81 -4.19 2.21
N LEU A 67 -2.11 -4.11 2.49
CA LEU A 67 -2.84 -2.86 2.69
C LEU A 67 -3.47 -2.85 4.07
N TYR A 68 -3.44 -1.69 4.72
CA TYR A 68 -4.11 -1.49 6.01
C TYR A 68 -4.92 -0.20 5.99
N LEU A 69 -6.06 -0.23 6.66
CA LEU A 69 -6.85 0.95 6.96
C LEU A 69 -6.81 1.20 8.47
N ALA A 70 -6.61 2.44 8.87
CA ALA A 70 -6.49 2.83 10.26
C ALA A 70 -7.51 3.91 10.64
N GLU A 71 -7.87 3.95 11.92
CA GLU A 71 -8.82 4.91 12.48
C GLU A 71 -8.31 6.35 12.41
N ALA A 72 -7.00 6.53 12.51
CA ALA A 72 -6.37 7.84 12.55
C ALA A 72 -5.08 7.88 11.74
N MET A 73 -4.76 9.09 11.25
CA MET A 73 -3.43 9.36 10.69
C MET A 73 -2.40 9.28 11.81
N PRO A 74 -1.30 8.57 11.58
CA PRO A 74 -0.19 8.57 12.52
C PRO A 74 0.43 9.97 12.63
N VAL A 75 0.60 10.44 13.84
CA VAL A 75 1.01 11.83 14.13
C VAL A 75 2.51 12.10 13.96
N SER A 76 3.36 11.11 13.69
CA SER A 76 4.79 11.34 13.57
C SER A 76 5.37 10.70 12.32
N GLY A 77 6.20 11.46 11.58
CA GLY A 77 7.05 10.96 10.51
C GLY A 77 8.13 9.97 10.99
N ALA A 78 8.17 9.65 12.27
CA ALA A 78 9.08 8.68 12.88
C ALA A 78 8.80 7.22 12.48
N GLN A 79 7.78 6.97 11.68
CA GLN A 79 7.39 5.62 11.26
C GLN A 79 8.42 4.92 10.38
N ALA A 80 9.20 5.68 9.63
CA ALA A 80 10.30 5.11 8.85
C ALA A 80 11.45 4.62 9.74
N THR A 81 11.55 5.12 10.99
CA THR A 81 12.65 4.84 11.91
C THR A 81 12.23 4.05 13.14
N SER A 82 10.96 4.12 13.53
CA SER A 82 10.42 3.36 14.66
C SER A 82 9.65 2.15 14.16
N CYS A 83 9.95 1.00 14.70
CA CYS A 83 9.24 -0.24 14.43
C CYS A 83 7.87 -0.30 15.14
N ILE A 84 7.30 0.83 15.46
CA ILE A 84 5.99 0.91 16.11
C ILE A 84 4.93 1.08 15.02
N LEU A 85 3.96 0.19 15.04
CA LEU A 85 2.75 0.33 14.25
C LEU A 85 1.79 1.24 15.03
N PRO A 86 1.63 2.49 14.62
CA PRO A 86 0.72 3.38 15.34
C PRO A 86 -0.71 3.12 14.94
N GLY A 87 -1.58 3.14 15.93
CA GLY A 87 -3.01 3.18 15.75
C GLY A 87 -3.71 1.82 15.73
N SER A 88 -5.04 1.89 15.73
CA SER A 88 -5.91 0.73 15.58
C SER A 88 -6.13 0.47 14.10
N TYR A 89 -5.81 -0.72 13.65
CA TYR A 89 -6.19 -1.16 12.30
C TYR A 89 -7.66 -1.54 12.28
N LEU A 90 -8.36 -0.97 11.32
CA LEU A 90 -9.78 -1.22 11.09
C LEU A 90 -9.99 -2.27 10.02
N ALA A 91 -9.09 -2.34 9.04
CA ALA A 91 -9.15 -3.33 7.97
C ALA A 91 -7.74 -3.66 7.44
N GLN A 92 -7.62 -4.83 6.84
CA GLN A 92 -6.37 -5.33 6.28
C GLN A 92 -6.58 -6.19 5.05
N VAL A 93 -5.59 -6.17 4.15
CA VAL A 93 -5.38 -7.11 3.05
C VAL A 93 -3.93 -7.58 3.19
N VAL A 94 -3.69 -8.86 3.47
CA VAL A 94 -2.39 -9.34 3.98
C VAL A 94 -1.61 -10.23 3.01
N GLU A 95 -2.13 -10.48 1.83
CA GLU A 95 -1.43 -11.22 0.79
C GLU A 95 -1.06 -10.31 -0.37
N GLY A 96 0.23 -10.31 -0.71
CA GLY A 96 0.80 -9.35 -1.64
C GLY A 96 0.55 -9.67 -3.11
N ARG A 97 0.76 -8.65 -3.95
CA ARG A 97 0.63 -8.73 -5.41
C ARG A 97 1.54 -7.74 -6.12
N ASP A 98 2.02 -8.14 -7.31
CA ASP A 98 2.60 -7.23 -8.28
C ASP A 98 1.49 -6.53 -9.07
N ILE A 99 1.54 -5.20 -9.11
CA ILE A 99 0.57 -4.36 -9.80
C ILE A 99 1.24 -3.75 -11.02
N ASP A 100 0.63 -3.96 -12.20
CA ASP A 100 0.99 -3.22 -13.41
C ASP A 100 0.41 -1.81 -13.34
N LEU A 101 1.29 -0.82 -13.18
CA LEU A 101 0.93 0.59 -13.06
C LEU A 101 0.60 1.24 -14.43
N LEU A 102 0.84 0.52 -15.53
CA LEU A 102 0.46 0.98 -16.88
C LEU A 102 -0.94 0.48 -17.29
N SER A 103 -1.69 -0.10 -16.36
CA SER A 103 -3.05 -0.55 -16.58
C SER A 103 -4.02 0.15 -15.64
N SER A 104 -5.09 0.74 -16.19
CA SER A 104 -6.23 1.26 -15.42
C SER A 104 -7.19 0.18 -14.94
N GLU A 105 -7.05 -1.04 -15.46
CA GLU A 105 -7.91 -2.17 -15.12
C GLU A 105 -7.67 -2.61 -13.67
N PRO A 106 -8.74 -2.96 -12.91
CA PRO A 106 -8.61 -3.42 -11.54
C PRO A 106 -7.90 -4.77 -11.47
N GLN A 107 -6.84 -4.84 -10.69
CA GLN A 107 -6.03 -6.03 -10.45
C GLN A 107 -6.29 -6.51 -9.03
N ALA A 108 -7.03 -7.63 -8.88
CA ALA A 108 -7.48 -8.12 -7.59
C ALA A 108 -6.33 -8.69 -6.73
N PHE A 109 -6.32 -8.40 -5.44
CA PHE A 109 -5.45 -9.09 -4.49
C PHE A 109 -5.86 -10.55 -4.35
N PRO A 110 -4.91 -11.45 -4.01
CA PRO A 110 -5.18 -12.89 -3.97
C PRO A 110 -6.23 -13.30 -2.93
N THR A 111 -6.33 -12.56 -1.84
CA THR A 111 -7.25 -12.83 -0.73
C THR A 111 -8.20 -11.66 -0.50
N LEU A 112 -9.35 -11.97 0.06
CA LEU A 112 -10.29 -10.94 0.52
C LEU A 112 -9.67 -10.11 1.63
N GLY A 113 -9.95 -8.81 1.61
CA GLY A 113 -9.72 -7.96 2.75
C GLY A 113 -10.72 -8.24 3.86
N ARG A 114 -10.31 -7.99 5.11
CA ARG A 114 -11.15 -8.16 6.29
C ARG A 114 -11.05 -6.95 7.20
N GLY A 115 -12.17 -6.46 7.68
CA GLY A 115 -12.20 -5.27 8.53
C GLY A 115 -13.53 -5.02 9.19
N THR A 116 -13.57 -3.91 9.91
CA THR A 116 -14.76 -3.40 10.57
C THR A 116 -15.37 -2.24 9.77
N THR A 117 -16.66 -1.99 9.94
CA THR A 117 -17.39 -0.94 9.22
C THR A 117 -17.14 0.46 9.79
N PHE A 118 -16.19 0.66 10.67
CA PHE A 118 -15.75 1.98 11.15
C PHE A 118 -15.17 2.84 10.03
N GLU A 119 -15.24 4.14 10.21
CA GLU A 119 -14.64 5.09 9.28
C GLU A 119 -13.11 5.06 9.42
N ALA A 120 -12.46 4.68 8.35
CA ALA A 120 -11.01 4.78 8.24
C ALA A 120 -10.60 6.18 7.79
N ARG A 121 -9.57 6.74 8.44
CA ARG A 121 -8.99 8.05 8.14
C ARG A 121 -7.59 8.01 7.56
N ALA A 122 -6.99 6.85 7.58
CA ALA A 122 -5.70 6.60 6.95
C ALA A 122 -5.68 5.25 6.24
N GLY A 123 -5.14 5.24 5.04
CA GLY A 123 -4.69 4.04 4.33
C GLY A 123 -3.18 3.88 4.49
N GLN A 124 -2.70 2.65 4.43
CA GLN A 124 -1.28 2.34 4.43
C GLN A 124 -0.99 1.32 3.33
N VAL A 125 0.03 1.60 2.53
CA VAL A 125 0.57 0.69 1.53
C VAL A 125 1.88 0.12 2.06
N TRP A 126 1.94 -1.17 2.28
CA TRP A 126 3.13 -1.85 2.76
C TRP A 126 3.88 -2.48 1.59
N LEU A 127 5.03 -1.91 1.29
CA LEU A 127 5.94 -2.37 0.27
C LEU A 127 6.92 -3.34 0.93
N THR A 128 6.52 -4.59 1.01
CA THR A 128 7.28 -5.67 1.64
C THR A 128 7.08 -6.94 0.81
N SER A 129 7.78 -8.03 1.15
CA SER A 129 7.51 -9.34 0.57
C SER A 129 6.05 -9.77 0.83
N SER A 130 5.55 -10.73 0.08
CA SER A 130 4.18 -11.24 0.22
C SER A 130 3.87 -11.77 1.62
N ASP A 131 4.89 -12.21 2.37
CA ASP A 131 4.74 -12.58 3.77
C ASP A 131 5.16 -11.43 4.69
N VAL A 132 4.17 -10.67 5.15
CA VAL A 132 4.38 -9.53 6.07
C VAL A 132 4.93 -9.96 7.44
N ASN A 133 4.91 -11.25 7.74
CA ASN A 133 5.38 -11.83 9.01
C ASN A 133 6.80 -12.41 8.92
N LEU A 134 7.47 -12.33 7.77
CA LEU A 134 8.83 -12.82 7.63
C LEU A 134 9.76 -12.20 8.67
N ALA A 135 10.43 -13.06 9.44
CA ALA A 135 11.39 -12.63 10.47
C ALA A 135 12.70 -12.11 9.86
N ASN A 136 13.04 -12.56 8.64
CA ASN A 136 14.28 -12.24 7.95
C ASN A 136 13.99 -11.80 6.52
N ALA A 137 14.84 -10.90 6.00
CA ALA A 137 14.78 -10.50 4.62
C ALA A 137 14.94 -11.70 3.68
N PRO A 138 14.12 -11.82 2.62
CA PRO A 138 14.33 -12.82 1.60
C PRO A 138 15.71 -12.64 0.95
N SER A 139 16.29 -13.74 0.50
CA SER A 139 17.54 -13.69 -0.25
C SER A 139 17.34 -14.44 -1.58
N PRO A 140 17.36 -13.77 -2.73
CA PRO A 140 17.61 -12.32 -2.93
C PRO A 140 16.47 -11.44 -2.40
N PRO A 141 16.74 -10.13 -2.15
CA PRO A 141 15.70 -9.19 -1.75
C PRO A 141 14.58 -9.10 -2.77
N THR A 142 13.33 -8.93 -2.31
CA THR A 142 12.18 -8.71 -3.18
C THR A 142 12.33 -7.38 -3.92
N VAL A 143 12.21 -7.40 -5.24
CA VAL A 143 12.09 -6.17 -6.03
C VAL A 143 10.71 -5.59 -5.80
N ILE A 144 10.66 -4.40 -5.23
CA ILE A 144 9.41 -3.72 -4.90
C ILE A 144 8.94 -2.86 -6.06
N LEU A 145 9.86 -2.17 -6.74
CA LEU A 145 9.54 -1.32 -7.89
C LEU A 145 10.43 -1.70 -9.06
N HIS A 146 9.80 -1.95 -10.21
CA HIS A 146 10.49 -2.15 -11.47
C HIS A 146 9.93 -1.20 -12.52
N LEU A 147 10.78 -0.31 -13.02
CA LEU A 147 10.45 0.65 -14.08
C LEU A 147 11.43 0.50 -15.22
N LEU A 148 10.91 0.50 -16.46
CA LEU A 148 11.67 0.65 -17.68
C LEU A 148 11.05 1.78 -18.49
N GLY A 149 11.89 2.58 -19.15
CA GLY A 149 11.41 3.66 -19.97
C GLY A 149 12.52 4.50 -20.57
N SER A 150 12.14 5.67 -21.04
CA SER A 150 13.08 6.68 -21.54
C SER A 150 12.66 8.07 -21.06
N ALA A 151 13.64 8.94 -20.87
CA ALA A 151 13.45 10.36 -20.61
C ALA A 151 14.11 11.16 -21.74
N ALA A 152 13.38 12.11 -22.32
CA ALA A 152 13.86 12.93 -23.43
C ALA A 152 13.85 14.41 -23.03
N ARG A 153 14.92 15.15 -23.39
CA ARG A 153 15.02 16.60 -23.22
C ARG A 153 16.02 17.18 -24.22
N ASP A 154 15.67 18.27 -24.88
CA ASP A 154 16.56 19.02 -25.78
C ASP A 154 17.22 18.15 -26.88
N GLY A 155 16.50 17.13 -27.38
CA GLY A 155 17.00 16.18 -28.39
C GLY A 155 17.83 15.03 -27.83
N GLU A 156 18.15 15.04 -26.55
CA GLU A 156 18.77 13.90 -25.86
C GLU A 156 17.70 12.92 -25.41
N VAL A 157 17.97 11.61 -25.59
CA VAL A 157 17.11 10.51 -25.10
C VAL A 157 17.93 9.62 -24.19
N ARG A 158 17.44 9.39 -22.98
CA ARG A 158 18.06 8.53 -21.96
C ARG A 158 17.15 7.35 -21.64
N PRO A 159 17.42 6.16 -22.20
CA PRO A 159 16.77 4.93 -21.73
C PRO A 159 17.18 4.67 -20.30
N PHE A 160 16.20 4.29 -19.44
CA PHE A 160 16.48 4.06 -18.03
C PHE A 160 15.83 2.81 -17.48
N GLU A 161 16.42 2.32 -16.39
CA GLU A 161 15.88 1.25 -15.54
C GLU A 161 15.91 1.68 -14.07
N ALA A 162 14.86 1.30 -13.33
CA ALA A 162 14.84 1.33 -11.87
C ALA A 162 14.40 -0.04 -11.35
N ARG A 163 15.22 -0.64 -10.51
CA ARG A 163 14.91 -1.87 -9.77
C ARG A 163 15.17 -1.60 -8.29
N LEU A 164 14.14 -1.22 -7.55
CA LEU A 164 14.28 -0.91 -6.14
C LEU A 164 13.85 -2.10 -5.28
N THR A 165 14.67 -2.39 -4.26
CA THR A 165 14.36 -3.35 -3.21
C THR A 165 14.17 -2.61 -1.88
N ILE A 166 13.60 -3.27 -0.89
CA ILE A 166 13.54 -2.70 0.46
C ILE A 166 14.86 -2.90 1.19
N ALA A 167 15.60 -3.96 0.86
CA ALA A 167 16.78 -4.37 1.62
C ALA A 167 17.89 -3.32 1.65
N SER A 168 18.18 -2.68 0.51
CA SER A 168 19.23 -1.66 0.40
C SER A 168 18.82 -0.31 0.98
N ASN A 169 17.52 -0.02 0.96
CA ASN A 169 16.95 1.27 1.38
C ASN A 169 16.39 1.25 2.81
N ARG A 170 16.62 0.17 3.55
CA ARG A 170 16.18 0.07 4.94
C ARG A 170 16.88 1.09 5.83
N VAL A 171 16.09 1.80 6.61
CA VAL A 171 16.64 2.48 7.78
C VAL A 171 16.95 1.40 8.82
N THR A 172 18.22 1.09 9.00
CA THR A 172 18.66 0.30 10.16
C THR A 172 18.30 1.09 11.39
N SER A 173 17.39 0.58 12.21
CA SER A 173 17.15 1.15 13.52
C SER A 173 18.47 1.12 14.28
N SER A 174 19.04 2.30 14.53
CA SER A 174 20.21 2.44 15.37
C SER A 174 19.89 1.84 16.74
N GLY A 175 20.43 0.64 17.03
CA GLY A 175 20.30 -0.02 18.31
C GLY A 175 19.30 -1.17 18.40
N GLY A 176 18.64 -1.55 17.36
CA GLY A 176 17.79 -2.76 17.34
C GLY A 176 18.65 -4.02 17.24
N ALA A 177 18.65 -4.86 18.28
CA ALA A 177 19.23 -6.20 18.20
C ALA A 177 18.70 -6.93 16.95
N ALA A 178 19.55 -7.73 16.31
CA ALA A 178 19.12 -8.71 15.30
C ALA A 178 17.96 -9.52 15.89
N GLY A 179 16.75 -9.37 15.38
CA GLY A 179 15.52 -9.95 15.96
C GLY A 179 14.45 -8.94 16.38
N GLY A 180 14.68 -7.63 16.28
CA GLY A 180 13.63 -6.62 16.39
C GLY A 180 12.48 -6.92 15.41
N SER A 181 11.29 -6.42 15.71
CA SER A 181 10.05 -6.72 14.97
C SER A 181 10.28 -6.96 13.47
N PRO A 182 9.93 -8.12 12.91
CA PRO A 182 10.18 -8.44 11.50
C PRO A 182 9.57 -7.40 10.56
N ILE A 183 8.45 -6.81 10.94
CA ILE A 183 7.73 -5.78 10.23
C ILE A 183 8.60 -4.55 9.94
N CYS A 184 9.60 -4.27 10.78
CA CYS A 184 10.46 -3.10 10.63
C CYS A 184 11.59 -3.25 9.65
N LYS A 185 11.85 -4.45 9.20
CA LYS A 185 13.05 -4.72 8.40
C LYS A 185 12.81 -4.62 6.91
N GLU A 186 11.57 -4.79 6.45
CA GLU A 186 11.28 -5.00 5.04
C GLU A 186 10.00 -4.33 4.58
N ARG A 187 9.75 -3.13 5.05
CA ARG A 187 8.58 -2.40 4.61
C ARG A 187 8.86 -0.94 4.37
N ILE A 188 8.14 -0.41 3.42
CA ILE A 188 7.88 1.01 3.28
C ILE A 188 6.40 1.17 3.60
N VAL A 189 6.09 2.05 4.53
CA VAL A 189 4.70 2.35 4.90
C VAL A 189 4.45 3.80 4.55
N SER A 190 3.48 3.99 3.69
CA SER A 190 3.00 5.33 3.32
C SER A 190 1.63 5.54 3.93
N PRO A 191 1.50 6.35 4.99
CA PRO A 191 0.19 6.72 5.51
C PRO A 191 -0.46 7.72 4.55
N ILE A 192 -1.62 7.36 4.00
CA ILE A 192 -2.37 8.14 3.02
C ILE A 192 -3.66 8.64 3.69
N PRO A 193 -3.92 9.95 3.71
CA PRO A 193 -5.20 10.46 4.17
C PRO A 193 -6.34 9.87 3.36
N THR A 194 -7.35 9.34 4.03
CA THR A 194 -8.56 8.82 3.40
C THR A 194 -9.77 9.05 4.29
N SER A 195 -10.97 8.89 3.75
CA SER A 195 -12.22 8.88 4.49
C SER A 195 -13.14 7.89 3.83
N LEU A 196 -13.11 6.66 4.30
CA LEU A 196 -13.91 5.58 3.73
C LEU A 196 -14.36 4.58 4.80
N ARG A 197 -15.38 3.81 4.46
CA ARG A 197 -15.89 2.69 5.28
C ARG A 197 -15.96 1.46 4.42
N VAL A 198 -15.36 0.37 4.87
CA VAL A 198 -15.51 -0.92 4.23
C VAL A 198 -16.89 -1.50 4.55
N GLN A 199 -17.47 -2.20 3.59
CA GLN A 199 -18.78 -2.82 3.70
C GLN A 199 -18.76 -4.20 3.04
N SER A 200 -19.71 -5.04 3.39
CA SER A 200 -19.86 -6.32 2.71
C SER A 200 -20.29 -6.11 1.26
N GLY A 201 -19.69 -6.85 0.33
CA GLY A 201 -20.07 -6.86 -1.09
C GLY A 201 -19.55 -5.70 -1.91
N GLY A 202 -18.61 -4.90 -1.38
CA GLY A 202 -17.89 -3.88 -2.13
C GLY A 202 -16.40 -4.16 -2.23
N ALA A 203 -15.66 -3.25 -2.83
CA ALA A 203 -14.23 -3.36 -3.03
C ALA A 203 -13.47 -2.11 -2.56
N LEU A 204 -12.33 -2.36 -1.92
CA LEU A 204 -11.30 -1.35 -1.67
C LEU A 204 -10.48 -1.20 -2.95
N TRP A 205 -10.44 0.00 -3.52
CA TRP A 205 -9.65 0.30 -4.69
C TRP A 205 -8.49 1.22 -4.35
N LEU A 206 -7.28 0.76 -4.64
CA LEU A 206 -6.06 1.55 -4.57
C LEU A 206 -5.63 1.96 -5.99
N ARG A 207 -5.66 3.26 -6.29
CA ARG A 207 -5.07 3.80 -7.52
C ARG A 207 -3.68 4.33 -7.25
N ILE A 208 -2.76 4.10 -8.21
CA ILE A 208 -1.35 4.43 -8.08
C ILE A 208 -0.92 5.14 -9.36
N ASP A 209 -0.48 6.39 -9.21
CA ASP A 209 -0.02 7.19 -10.36
C ASP A 209 1.50 7.22 -10.46
N PRO A 210 2.13 6.41 -11.34
CA PRO A 210 3.57 6.29 -11.43
C PRO A 210 4.28 7.59 -11.87
N ARG A 211 3.55 8.57 -12.44
CA ARG A 211 4.11 9.87 -12.82
C ARG A 211 4.68 10.60 -11.62
N LEU A 212 4.08 10.42 -10.47
CA LEU A 212 4.46 11.09 -9.22
C LEU A 212 5.75 10.54 -8.61
N LEU A 213 6.18 9.35 -9.02
CA LEU A 213 7.50 8.80 -8.67
C LEU A 213 8.64 9.69 -9.19
N PHE A 214 8.42 10.41 -10.27
CA PHE A 214 9.43 11.23 -10.95
C PHE A 214 9.42 12.70 -10.54
N THR A 215 8.69 13.06 -9.49
CA THR A 215 8.71 14.42 -8.93
C THR A 215 10.13 14.79 -8.50
N ASN A 216 10.65 15.90 -9.01
CA ASN A 216 12.01 16.39 -8.77
C ASN A 216 13.16 15.43 -9.19
N VAL A 217 12.87 14.42 -10.01
CA VAL A 217 13.90 13.56 -10.59
C VAL A 217 14.61 14.29 -11.74
N ASP A 218 15.94 14.34 -11.67
CA ASP A 218 16.77 14.87 -12.76
C ASP A 218 17.50 13.72 -13.48
N PHE A 219 16.95 13.28 -14.59
CA PHE A 219 17.56 12.21 -15.39
C PHE A 219 18.97 12.58 -15.90
N GLY A 220 19.29 13.89 -15.96
CA GLY A 220 20.63 14.37 -16.34
C GLY A 220 21.72 13.97 -15.35
N ALA A 221 21.36 13.68 -14.10
CA ALA A 221 22.27 13.31 -13.03
C ALA A 221 22.36 11.77 -12.80
N LEU A 222 21.63 10.97 -13.58
CA LEU A 222 21.75 9.51 -13.50
C LEU A 222 23.05 9.01 -14.08
N SER A 223 23.61 7.98 -13.48
CA SER A 223 24.79 7.26 -13.98
C SER A 223 24.40 6.26 -15.07
N ALA A 224 25.21 6.18 -16.12
CA ALA A 224 25.05 5.20 -17.18
C ALA A 224 25.70 3.86 -16.79
N ALA A 225 25.01 2.77 -17.09
CA ALA A 225 25.53 1.41 -17.05
C ALA A 225 25.42 0.83 -18.47
N GLY A 226 26.46 1.03 -19.28
CA GLY A 226 26.40 0.78 -20.72
C GLY A 226 25.48 1.79 -21.41
N ASP A 227 24.53 1.32 -22.18
CA ASP A 227 23.60 2.15 -22.95
C ASP A 227 22.34 2.56 -22.17
N ILE A 228 22.23 2.17 -20.89
CA ILE A 228 21.08 2.44 -20.05
C ILE A 228 21.48 3.28 -18.82
N PHE A 229 20.62 4.19 -18.41
CA PHE A 229 20.78 4.96 -17.18
C PHE A 229 20.04 4.25 -16.03
N VAL A 230 20.71 4.09 -14.89
CA VAL A 230 20.21 3.23 -13.81
C VAL A 230 19.95 4.04 -12.55
N PHE A 231 18.76 3.88 -12.00
CA PHE A 231 18.46 4.32 -10.64
C PHE A 231 19.10 3.35 -9.64
N GLN A 232 19.92 3.88 -8.73
CA GLN A 232 20.65 3.09 -7.75
C GLN A 232 19.75 2.61 -6.61
N ASP A 233 19.72 1.32 -6.34
CA ASP A 233 18.88 0.73 -5.29
C ASP A 233 19.24 1.25 -3.89
N ASP A 234 20.50 1.59 -3.65
CA ASP A 234 20.98 2.17 -2.40
C ASP A 234 20.68 3.68 -2.25
N SER A 235 20.04 4.28 -3.26
CA SER A 235 19.73 5.71 -3.30
C SER A 235 20.95 6.62 -3.16
N SER A 236 22.13 6.18 -3.66
CA SER A 236 23.40 6.88 -3.52
C SER A 236 23.51 8.16 -4.34
N ASP A 237 22.68 8.32 -5.38
CA ASP A 237 22.57 9.54 -6.15
C ASP A 237 21.24 10.27 -5.90
N GLN A 238 21.21 11.56 -6.29
CA GLN A 238 20.05 12.41 -6.02
C GLN A 238 18.78 11.97 -6.78
N PRO A 239 18.80 11.58 -8.08
CA PRO A 239 17.62 11.07 -8.75
C PRO A 239 17.06 9.81 -8.09
N SER A 240 17.93 8.86 -7.72
CA SER A 240 17.54 7.61 -7.04
C SER A 240 16.95 7.89 -5.66
N ALA A 241 17.57 8.80 -4.89
CA ALA A 241 17.04 9.23 -3.60
C ALA A 241 15.65 9.89 -3.73
N ASN A 242 15.43 10.70 -4.78
CA ASN A 242 14.13 11.31 -5.04
C ASN A 242 13.09 10.26 -5.42
N LEU A 243 13.40 9.35 -6.34
CA LEU A 243 12.51 8.26 -6.72
C LEU A 243 12.07 7.43 -5.49
N TYR A 244 13.03 7.03 -4.65
CA TYR A 244 12.77 6.30 -3.42
C TYR A 244 11.92 7.10 -2.42
N ASN A 245 12.22 8.39 -2.24
CA ASN A 245 11.46 9.24 -1.35
C ASN A 245 10.02 9.44 -1.84
N ASN A 246 9.82 9.61 -3.15
CA ASN A 246 8.49 9.72 -3.73
C ASN A 246 7.68 8.44 -3.56
N LEU A 247 8.32 7.27 -3.70
CA LEU A 247 7.68 5.97 -3.51
C LEU A 247 7.09 5.80 -2.10
N LYS A 248 7.76 6.33 -1.07
CA LYS A 248 7.34 6.17 0.33
C LYS A 248 6.53 7.34 0.90
N GLN A 249 6.33 8.41 0.13
CA GLN A 249 5.58 9.57 0.63
C GLN A 249 4.08 9.32 0.70
N ALA A 250 3.47 9.85 1.75
CA ALA A 250 2.04 10.03 1.86
C ALA A 250 1.62 11.20 0.95
N GLY A 251 1.43 10.92 -0.32
CA GLY A 251 1.09 11.94 -1.30
C GLY A 251 0.10 11.40 -2.34
N PRO A 252 -0.13 12.15 -3.38
CA PRO A 252 -1.10 11.78 -4.42
C PRO A 252 -0.70 10.53 -5.24
N LEU A 253 0.49 9.95 -4.99
CA LEU A 253 0.91 8.70 -5.60
C LEU A 253 -0.11 7.57 -5.37
N TYR A 254 -0.69 7.53 -4.17
CA TYR A 254 -1.64 6.51 -3.75
C TYR A 254 -2.99 7.16 -3.42
N ASP A 255 -4.06 6.62 -3.97
CA ASP A 255 -5.43 7.05 -3.68
C ASP A 255 -6.30 5.86 -3.32
N PHE A 256 -6.86 5.89 -2.11
CA PHE A 256 -7.79 4.87 -1.62
C PHE A 256 -9.24 5.32 -1.85
N SER A 257 -10.02 4.48 -2.47
CA SER A 257 -11.45 4.67 -2.64
C SER A 257 -12.22 3.40 -2.32
N TRP A 258 -13.50 3.58 -2.02
CA TRP A 258 -14.44 2.47 -1.84
C TRP A 258 -15.42 2.45 -2.99
N VAL A 259 -15.62 1.29 -3.60
CA VAL A 259 -16.61 1.09 -4.67
C VAL A 259 -17.60 0.01 -4.24
N GLY A 260 -18.90 0.27 -4.44
CA GLY A 260 -19.94 -0.70 -4.10
C GLY A 260 -19.95 -1.92 -5.03
N GLN A 261 -19.45 -1.75 -6.25
CA GLN A 261 -19.30 -2.81 -7.24
C GLN A 261 -18.14 -2.45 -8.17
N LEU A 262 -17.32 -3.43 -8.51
CA LEU A 262 -16.27 -3.26 -9.52
C LEU A 262 -16.91 -3.10 -10.90
N PRO A 263 -16.34 -2.26 -11.77
CA PRO A 263 -16.83 -2.01 -13.11
C PRO A 263 -16.79 -3.25 -14.01
#